data_34b127a405544caee47ebe43ad9ab78e
#
_entry.id   34b127a405544caee47ebe43ad9ab78e
#
_cell.length_a   1.000
_cell.length_b   1.000
_cell.length_c   1.000
_cell.angle_alpha   90.00
_cell.angle_beta   90.00
_cell.angle_gamma   90.00
#
_symmetry.space_group_name_H-M   'P 1'
#
loop_
_entity.id
_entity.type
_entity.pdbx_description
1 polymer ?
#
loop_
_entity_poly.entity_id
_entity_poly.type
_entity_poly.pdbx_seq_one_letter_code
_entity_poly.pdbx_strand_id
1 'polypeptide(L)'
;MDWAMSLPEPPNAVNLRISGVSIGILILMVASVAINYIDRTGLSTAAPLLAGELSIPPAKMGMLLSAFFWSYASLQLVSGWLVDRYGVRWVMAIGFFLWSAATAATGLVHDFAIFLWLRLLLGAGESVAYPCYSKIIAGNFAEHQRGLANSLIDAGTKFGPALGIFAGGILMGRYGWRPIFMVLGLCSLLWLPPWFKWMPRGHAAAQTTQSRGPSFAEICSQRQAWATIIGHFSGNYLWYFLITWLPSYLVQGRGFSMSTMAYVGALAFCVTGTTTIVTGVLADRAIAAGATPTKVRKTCVIAGLGLATSVVAVAVVHGSVASMACLMFACIAYGVFASSHWAIPQTIAGPLAAGKWTGLQNCLANLAGVAAPAVTGFAVERTGHFFWAFAICSAVVLGGAAAYAFLLGPVEPVQWGSQEGKSSDSTSKSAAMTGQRII
;
A
#
# COMPACT_ATOMS: atom_id res chain seq x y z
N MET A 1 -4.73 42.51 -50.63
CA MET A 1 -5.48 42.37 -49.33
C MET A 1 -5.35 40.91 -48.95
N ASP A 2 -4.17 40.58 -48.35
CA ASP A 2 -3.80 39.21 -47.94
C ASP A 2 -4.21 38.99 -46.49
N TRP A 3 -5.23 38.15 -46.29
CA TRP A 3 -5.60 37.60 -45.00
C TRP A 3 -5.04 36.17 -44.90
N ALA A 4 -3.71 36.08 -44.68
CA ALA A 4 -3.12 34.83 -44.18
C ALA A 4 -3.28 34.83 -42.66
N MET A 5 -4.36 34.25 -42.17
CA MET A 5 -4.48 33.90 -40.73
C MET A 5 -3.41 32.85 -40.40
N SER A 6 -2.34 33.25 -39.70
CA SER A 6 -1.36 32.33 -39.12
C SER A 6 -2.08 31.50 -38.05
N LEU A 7 -2.29 30.23 -38.36
CA LEU A 7 -2.73 29.23 -37.38
C LEU A 7 -1.65 29.21 -36.27
N PRO A 8 -2.04 29.22 -34.97
CA PRO A 8 -1.08 29.03 -33.92
C PRO A 8 -0.38 27.67 -34.09
N GLU A 9 0.94 27.69 -33.99
CA GLU A 9 1.72 26.43 -34.00
C GLU A 9 1.15 25.48 -32.97
N PRO A 10 1.03 24.16 -33.29
CA PRO A 10 0.58 23.17 -32.32
C PRO A 10 1.53 23.20 -31.12
N PRO A 11 1.01 23.13 -29.87
CA PRO A 11 1.86 23.16 -28.68
C PRO A 11 2.91 22.05 -28.82
N ASN A 12 4.18 22.45 -28.65
CA ASN A 12 5.36 21.60 -28.76
C ASN A 12 5.07 20.20 -28.27
N ALA A 13 5.30 19.20 -29.12
CA ALA A 13 5.18 17.79 -28.80
C ALA A 13 5.91 17.54 -27.47
N VAL A 14 5.15 17.26 -26.42
CA VAL A 14 5.69 16.98 -25.09
C VAL A 14 6.66 15.84 -25.25
N ASN A 15 7.93 16.12 -24.97
CA ASN A 15 9.00 15.14 -25.13
C ASN A 15 8.75 13.99 -24.12
N LEU A 16 8.08 12.93 -24.55
CA LEU A 16 7.70 11.76 -23.73
C LEU A 16 8.90 10.91 -23.28
N ARG A 17 10.11 11.26 -23.72
CA ARG A 17 11.32 10.49 -23.41
C ARG A 17 11.75 10.72 -21.96
N ILE A 18 11.61 9.70 -21.13
CA ILE A 18 12.23 9.64 -19.79
C ILE A 18 13.74 9.58 -19.99
N SER A 19 14.53 10.37 -19.25
CA SER A 19 15.99 10.34 -19.35
C SER A 19 16.52 8.96 -18.94
N GLY A 20 17.65 8.51 -19.51
CA GLY A 20 18.26 7.22 -19.17
C GLY A 20 18.60 7.10 -17.68
N VAL A 21 18.96 8.21 -17.03
CA VAL A 21 19.20 8.25 -15.57
C VAL A 21 17.89 8.04 -14.80
N SER A 22 16.79 8.68 -15.22
CA SER A 22 15.48 8.51 -14.60
C SER A 22 14.94 7.09 -14.77
N ILE A 23 15.21 6.44 -15.92
CA ILE A 23 14.85 5.03 -16.13
C ILE A 23 15.64 4.13 -15.16
N GLY A 24 16.95 4.34 -15.02
CA GLY A 24 17.78 3.56 -14.09
C GLY A 24 17.28 3.70 -12.63
N ILE A 25 16.96 4.92 -12.21
CA ILE A 25 16.39 5.17 -10.87
C ILE A 25 15.03 4.46 -10.71
N LEU A 26 14.17 4.51 -11.73
CA LEU A 26 12.87 3.84 -11.70
C LEU A 26 13.01 2.32 -11.56
N ILE A 27 13.90 1.71 -12.33
CA ILE A 27 14.21 0.27 -12.23
C ILE A 27 14.67 -0.07 -10.80
N LEU A 28 15.55 0.74 -10.21
CA LEU A 28 15.99 0.52 -8.84
C LEU A 28 14.86 0.66 -7.82
N MET A 29 13.95 1.63 -7.99
CA MET A 29 12.77 1.76 -7.11
C MET A 29 11.85 0.55 -7.24
N VAL A 30 11.54 0.10 -8.45
CA VAL A 30 10.70 -1.09 -8.69
C VAL A 30 11.37 -2.34 -8.12
N ALA A 31 12.68 -2.51 -8.33
CA ALA A 31 13.42 -3.63 -7.75
C ALA A 31 13.39 -3.59 -6.22
N SER A 32 13.61 -2.41 -5.61
CA SER A 32 13.59 -2.30 -4.14
C SER A 32 12.22 -2.57 -3.53
N VAL A 33 11.12 -2.16 -4.17
CA VAL A 33 9.78 -2.50 -3.68
C VAL A 33 9.47 -3.99 -3.86
N ALA A 34 9.92 -4.60 -4.94
CA ALA A 34 9.78 -6.03 -5.14
C ALA A 34 10.53 -6.82 -4.06
N ILE A 35 11.79 -6.46 -3.77
CA ILE A 35 12.59 -7.05 -2.68
C ILE A 35 11.89 -6.87 -1.35
N ASN A 36 11.43 -5.67 -1.03
CA ASN A 36 10.69 -5.34 0.18
C ASN A 36 9.49 -6.29 0.39
N TYR A 37 8.69 -6.53 -0.65
CA TYR A 37 7.53 -7.41 -0.55
C TYR A 37 7.89 -8.91 -0.56
N ILE A 38 9.01 -9.30 -1.17
CA ILE A 38 9.59 -10.64 -1.04
C ILE A 38 10.02 -10.88 0.42
N ASP A 39 10.69 -9.93 1.06
CA ASP A 39 11.12 -10.00 2.45
C ASP A 39 9.92 -10.11 3.41
N ARG A 40 8.86 -9.33 3.18
CA ARG A 40 7.62 -9.40 3.97
C ARG A 40 6.96 -10.78 3.90
N THR A 41 6.91 -11.38 2.71
CA THR A 41 6.32 -12.70 2.52
C THR A 41 7.27 -13.83 2.90
N GLY A 42 8.56 -13.58 3.02
CA GLY A 42 9.56 -14.56 3.40
C GLY A 42 9.24 -15.26 4.72
N LEU A 43 8.93 -14.47 5.77
CA LEU A 43 8.59 -15.05 7.07
C LEU A 43 7.26 -15.82 7.05
N SER A 44 6.24 -15.33 6.37
CA SER A 44 4.95 -16.02 6.27
C SER A 44 5.08 -17.34 5.48
N THR A 45 5.93 -17.36 4.46
CA THR A 45 6.26 -18.58 3.69
C THR A 45 7.01 -19.59 4.55
N ALA A 46 7.93 -19.10 5.40
CA ALA A 46 8.67 -19.95 6.35
C ALA A 46 7.85 -20.36 7.58
N ALA A 47 6.75 -19.65 7.90
CA ALA A 47 6.00 -19.84 9.14
C ALA A 47 5.56 -21.30 9.41
N PRO A 48 5.09 -22.11 8.44
CA PRO A 48 4.78 -23.51 8.67
C PRO A 48 5.99 -24.34 9.14
N LEU A 49 7.17 -24.07 8.58
CA LEU A 49 8.43 -24.74 8.95
C LEU A 49 8.93 -24.27 10.31
N LEU A 50 8.88 -22.95 10.57
CA LEU A 50 9.25 -22.33 11.84
C LEU A 50 8.38 -22.83 13.00
N ALA A 51 7.07 -22.90 12.79
CA ALA A 51 6.13 -23.40 13.81
C ALA A 51 6.47 -24.83 14.24
N GLY A 52 6.87 -25.70 13.29
CA GLY A 52 7.30 -27.07 13.59
C GLY A 52 8.67 -27.13 14.26
N GLU A 53 9.68 -26.40 13.72
CA GLU A 53 11.07 -26.47 14.22
C GLU A 53 11.25 -25.83 15.61
N LEU A 54 10.63 -24.66 15.82
CA LEU A 54 10.80 -23.87 17.04
C LEU A 54 9.60 -23.95 18.00
N SER A 55 8.63 -24.83 17.70
CA SER A 55 7.41 -25.01 18.50
C SER A 55 6.71 -23.69 18.83
N ILE A 56 6.62 -22.77 17.84
CA ILE A 56 6.01 -21.45 18.00
C ILE A 56 4.48 -21.58 17.90
N PRO A 57 3.73 -21.28 18.98
CA PRO A 57 2.27 -21.33 18.94
C PRO A 57 1.69 -20.23 18.04
N PRO A 58 0.46 -20.41 17.52
CA PRO A 58 -0.15 -19.48 16.55
C PRO A 58 -0.22 -18.02 17.01
N ALA A 59 -0.52 -17.75 18.29
CA ALA A 59 -0.54 -16.38 18.81
C ALA A 59 0.84 -15.72 18.77
N LYS A 60 1.90 -16.44 19.16
CA LYS A 60 3.28 -15.94 19.05
C LYS A 60 3.68 -15.75 17.59
N MET A 61 3.28 -16.65 16.69
CA MET A 61 3.50 -16.48 15.25
C MET A 61 2.78 -15.24 14.73
N GLY A 62 1.53 -15.01 15.11
CA GLY A 62 0.78 -13.79 14.78
C GLY A 62 1.44 -12.52 15.29
N MET A 63 1.97 -12.55 16.53
CA MET A 63 2.76 -11.45 17.09
C MET A 63 4.02 -11.18 16.26
N LEU A 64 4.75 -12.23 15.89
CA LEU A 64 5.97 -12.12 15.08
C LEU A 64 5.71 -11.54 13.68
N LEU A 65 4.61 -11.97 13.04
CA LEU A 65 4.18 -11.46 11.74
C LEU A 65 3.68 -10.02 11.82
N SER A 66 3.08 -9.60 12.95
CA SER A 66 2.60 -8.23 13.18
C SER A 66 3.72 -7.26 13.57
N ALA A 67 4.77 -7.74 14.23
CA ALA A 67 5.85 -6.92 14.80
C ALA A 67 6.53 -6.01 13.78
N PHE A 68 6.67 -6.47 12.54
CA PHE A 68 7.14 -5.65 11.42
C PHE A 68 6.36 -4.33 11.32
N PHE A 69 5.03 -4.40 11.40
CA PHE A 69 4.16 -3.23 11.22
C PHE A 69 4.20 -2.27 12.40
N TRP A 70 4.61 -2.72 13.60
CA TRP A 70 4.74 -1.84 14.78
C TRP A 70 5.78 -0.75 14.52
N SER A 71 6.96 -1.13 14.06
CA SER A 71 8.03 -0.16 13.74
C SER A 71 7.80 0.52 12.40
N TYR A 72 7.34 -0.21 11.38
CA TYR A 72 7.08 0.33 10.06
C TYR A 72 6.08 1.49 10.07
N ALA A 73 4.91 1.31 10.70
CA ALA A 73 3.88 2.34 10.76
C ALA A 73 4.29 3.53 11.64
N SER A 74 4.88 3.25 12.82
CA SER A 74 5.29 4.30 13.76
C SER A 74 6.41 5.18 13.21
N LEU A 75 7.36 4.60 12.48
CA LEU A 75 8.52 5.32 11.97
C LEU A 75 8.28 6.00 10.61
N GLN A 76 7.16 5.76 9.94
CA GLN A 76 6.88 6.37 8.63
C GLN A 76 6.91 7.91 8.67
N LEU A 77 6.40 8.52 9.74
CA LEU A 77 6.44 9.98 9.92
C LEU A 77 7.87 10.48 10.15
N VAL A 78 8.64 9.76 10.98
CA VAL A 78 10.04 10.05 11.25
C VAL A 78 10.87 9.90 9.98
N SER A 79 10.59 8.88 9.18
CA SER A 79 11.26 8.61 7.90
C SER A 79 11.09 9.76 6.90
N GLY A 80 9.90 10.35 6.82
CA GLY A 80 9.68 11.55 6.00
C GLY A 80 10.59 12.71 6.41
N TRP A 81 10.69 12.99 7.72
CA TRP A 81 11.59 14.01 8.25
C TRP A 81 13.08 13.69 7.98
N LEU A 82 13.50 12.43 8.15
CA LEU A 82 14.87 11.99 7.85
C LEU A 82 15.21 12.22 6.37
N VAL A 83 14.31 11.89 5.46
CA VAL A 83 14.48 12.08 4.02
C VAL A 83 14.63 13.58 3.67
N ASP A 84 13.88 14.45 4.36
CA ASP A 84 13.98 15.89 4.17
C ASP A 84 15.29 16.46 4.73
N ARG A 85 15.73 15.96 5.87
CA ARG A 85 16.93 16.46 6.58
C ARG A 85 18.25 15.98 5.98
N TYR A 86 18.33 14.68 5.66
CA TYR A 86 19.60 14.02 5.27
C TYR A 86 19.66 13.62 3.80
N GLY A 87 18.55 13.81 3.07
CA GLY A 87 18.47 13.50 1.65
C GLY A 87 18.20 12.03 1.33
N VAL A 88 17.52 11.82 0.20
CA VAL A 88 17.05 10.50 -0.26
C VAL A 88 18.18 9.48 -0.39
N ARG A 89 19.33 9.90 -0.92
CA ARG A 89 20.44 9.00 -1.26
C ARG A 89 20.94 8.18 -0.08
N TRP A 90 21.19 8.84 1.06
CA TRP A 90 21.74 8.19 2.25
C TRP A 90 20.64 7.52 3.08
N VAL A 91 19.49 8.16 3.23
CA VAL A 91 18.36 7.60 4.02
C VAL A 91 17.90 6.28 3.39
N MET A 92 17.72 6.24 2.07
CA MET A 92 17.34 5.01 1.37
C MET A 92 18.43 3.93 1.47
N ALA A 93 19.72 4.29 1.31
CA ALA A 93 20.82 3.33 1.38
C ALA A 93 20.96 2.70 2.78
N ILE A 94 20.86 3.52 3.84
CA ILE A 94 20.94 3.03 5.23
C ILE A 94 19.71 2.16 5.55
N GLY A 95 18.50 2.60 5.20
CA GLY A 95 17.30 1.80 5.39
C GLY A 95 17.39 0.47 4.65
N PHE A 96 17.81 0.49 3.38
CA PHE A 96 17.98 -0.71 2.56
C PHE A 96 19.02 -1.68 3.16
N PHE A 97 20.16 -1.17 3.62
CA PHE A 97 21.16 -1.97 4.33
C PHE A 97 20.61 -2.61 5.59
N LEU A 98 19.91 -1.83 6.43
CA LEU A 98 19.34 -2.31 7.69
C LEU A 98 18.33 -3.45 7.47
N TRP A 99 17.40 -3.29 6.52
CA TRP A 99 16.43 -4.36 6.29
C TRP A 99 17.05 -5.60 5.64
N SER A 100 17.99 -5.42 4.70
CA SER A 100 18.69 -6.56 4.07
C SER A 100 19.55 -7.32 5.08
N ALA A 101 20.23 -6.60 6.00
CA ALA A 101 21.00 -7.20 7.08
C ALA A 101 20.08 -7.94 8.08
N ALA A 102 18.91 -7.35 8.43
CA ALA A 102 17.92 -8.00 9.29
C ALA A 102 17.36 -9.28 8.63
N THR A 103 17.08 -9.23 7.32
CA THR A 103 16.65 -10.41 6.56
C THR A 103 17.73 -11.51 6.59
N ALA A 104 18.99 -11.18 6.29
CA ALA A 104 20.09 -12.15 6.35
C ALA A 104 20.28 -12.74 7.75
N ALA A 105 20.29 -11.88 8.78
CA ALA A 105 20.42 -12.30 10.18
C ALA A 105 19.29 -13.21 10.65
N THR A 106 18.09 -13.08 10.07
CA THR A 106 16.94 -13.94 10.39
C THR A 106 17.29 -15.43 10.15
N GLY A 107 18.12 -15.75 9.16
CA GLY A 107 18.56 -17.13 8.89
C GLY A 107 19.44 -17.76 9.98
N LEU A 108 20.01 -16.95 10.88
CA LEU A 108 20.91 -17.39 11.96
C LEU A 108 20.21 -17.57 13.32
N VAL A 109 18.92 -17.21 13.40
CA VAL A 109 18.22 -17.08 14.69
C VAL A 109 17.62 -18.40 15.16
N HIS A 110 17.66 -18.61 16.48
CA HIS A 110 17.05 -19.76 17.17
C HIS A 110 16.13 -19.30 18.31
N ASP A 111 16.16 -18.03 18.68
CA ASP A 111 15.42 -17.46 19.80
C ASP A 111 14.30 -16.52 19.32
N PHE A 112 13.12 -16.64 19.95
CA PHE A 112 11.94 -15.86 19.57
C PHE A 112 12.13 -14.35 19.78
N ALA A 113 12.82 -13.93 20.86
CA ALA A 113 13.01 -12.51 21.13
C ALA A 113 13.93 -11.87 20.09
N ILE A 114 14.97 -12.58 19.63
CA ILE A 114 15.86 -12.11 18.57
C ILE A 114 15.06 -12.00 17.25
N PHE A 115 14.20 -12.98 16.93
CA PHE A 115 13.29 -12.88 15.78
C PHE A 115 12.43 -11.62 15.84
N LEU A 116 11.84 -11.33 17.02
CA LEU A 116 11.01 -10.15 17.22
C LEU A 116 11.80 -8.86 16.96
N TRP A 117 13.01 -8.77 17.52
CA TRP A 117 13.89 -7.62 17.30
C TRP A 117 14.28 -7.44 15.83
N LEU A 118 14.61 -8.52 15.13
CA LEU A 118 14.91 -8.44 13.69
C LEU A 118 13.70 -8.02 12.88
N ARG A 119 12.48 -8.39 13.27
CA ARG A 119 11.25 -7.91 12.65
C ARG A 119 11.01 -6.42 12.86
N LEU A 120 11.28 -5.91 14.06
CA LEU A 120 11.25 -4.48 14.34
C LEU A 120 12.30 -3.72 13.54
N LEU A 121 13.53 -4.26 13.46
CA LEU A 121 14.61 -3.66 12.67
C LEU A 121 14.29 -3.65 11.18
N LEU A 122 13.73 -4.73 10.65
CA LEU A 122 13.26 -4.81 9.28
C LEU A 122 12.20 -3.74 8.98
N GLY A 123 11.18 -3.61 9.84
CA GLY A 123 10.14 -2.60 9.69
C GLY A 123 10.68 -1.17 9.75
N ALA A 124 11.64 -0.92 10.64
CA ALA A 124 12.32 0.37 10.74
C ALA A 124 13.11 0.69 9.45
N GLY A 125 13.86 -0.28 8.93
CA GLY A 125 14.62 -0.12 7.68
C GLY A 125 13.71 0.14 6.48
N GLU A 126 12.59 -0.58 6.36
CA GLU A 126 11.67 -0.44 5.24
C GLU A 126 10.81 0.84 5.31
N SER A 127 10.63 1.43 6.49
CA SER A 127 9.78 2.62 6.69
C SER A 127 10.20 3.83 5.84
N VAL A 128 11.47 3.89 5.43
CA VAL A 128 12.01 4.99 4.63
C VAL A 128 11.67 4.89 3.14
N ALA A 129 11.27 3.71 2.65
CA ALA A 129 11.13 3.42 1.22
C ALA A 129 10.12 4.34 0.53
N TYR A 130 8.87 4.36 0.99
CA TYR A 130 7.83 5.17 0.37
C TYR A 130 8.06 6.68 0.45
N PRO A 131 8.51 7.27 1.57
CA PRO A 131 8.94 8.67 1.59
C PRO A 131 10.05 8.98 0.58
N CYS A 132 11.04 8.07 0.43
CA CYS A 132 12.07 8.21 -0.59
C CYS A 132 11.51 8.15 -2.01
N TYR A 133 10.65 7.17 -2.33
CA TYR A 133 10.04 7.06 -3.66
C TYR A 133 9.24 8.30 -4.03
N SER A 134 8.41 8.79 -3.13
CA SER A 134 7.62 9.99 -3.33
C SER A 134 8.49 11.20 -3.68
N LYS A 135 9.58 11.41 -2.93
CA LYS A 135 10.51 12.53 -3.14
C LYS A 135 11.29 12.39 -4.46
N ILE A 136 11.70 11.17 -4.80
CA ILE A 136 12.39 10.87 -6.08
C ILE A 136 11.46 11.16 -7.26
N ILE A 137 10.22 10.66 -7.20
CA ILE A 137 9.25 10.84 -8.27
C ILE A 137 8.95 12.33 -8.46
N ALA A 138 8.72 13.05 -7.38
CA ALA A 138 8.45 14.49 -7.45
C ALA A 138 9.61 15.30 -8.05
N GLY A 139 10.86 14.88 -7.78
CA GLY A 139 12.06 15.62 -8.22
C GLY A 139 12.63 15.20 -9.58
N ASN A 140 12.37 13.96 -10.04
CA ASN A 140 13.02 13.41 -11.24
C ASN A 140 12.04 13.11 -12.40
N PHE A 141 10.73 13.18 -12.16
CA PHE A 141 9.72 12.85 -13.17
C PHE A 141 8.77 14.02 -13.40
N ALA A 142 8.55 14.36 -14.67
CA ALA A 142 7.56 15.34 -15.06
C ALA A 142 6.15 14.86 -14.63
N GLU A 143 5.22 15.80 -14.44
CA GLU A 143 3.86 15.52 -13.94
C GLU A 143 3.17 14.37 -14.71
N HIS A 144 3.25 14.40 -16.04
CA HIS A 144 2.66 13.38 -16.92
C HIS A 144 3.34 11.99 -16.83
N GLN A 145 4.54 11.87 -16.24
CA GLN A 145 5.30 10.62 -16.08
C GLN A 145 5.10 9.99 -14.69
N ARG A 146 4.64 10.77 -13.70
CA ARG A 146 4.50 10.33 -12.31
C ARG A 146 3.49 9.20 -12.15
N GLY A 147 2.41 9.23 -12.94
CA GLY A 147 1.42 8.16 -12.97
C GLY A 147 2.02 6.81 -13.31
N LEU A 148 2.79 6.73 -14.39
CA LEU A 148 3.48 5.52 -14.81
C LEU A 148 4.48 5.03 -13.76
N ALA A 149 5.29 5.94 -13.19
CA ALA A 149 6.27 5.58 -12.16
C ALA A 149 5.59 4.97 -10.92
N ASN A 150 4.51 5.58 -10.43
CA ASN A 150 3.74 5.05 -9.31
C ASN A 150 3.08 3.69 -9.64
N SER A 151 2.55 3.53 -10.85
CA SER A 151 1.93 2.26 -11.27
C SER A 151 2.92 1.10 -11.33
N LEU A 152 4.16 1.36 -11.78
CA LEU A 152 5.22 0.35 -11.78
C LEU A 152 5.66 -0.03 -10.38
N ILE A 153 5.76 0.93 -9.45
CA ILE A 153 6.02 0.66 -8.04
C ILE A 153 4.87 -0.17 -7.43
N ASP A 154 3.61 0.20 -7.71
CA ASP A 154 2.45 -0.54 -7.20
C ASP A 154 2.40 -1.98 -7.77
N ALA A 155 2.78 -2.19 -9.03
CA ALA A 155 2.93 -3.53 -9.58
C ALA A 155 3.93 -4.38 -8.77
N GLY A 156 5.05 -3.80 -8.34
CA GLY A 156 6.01 -4.46 -7.44
C GLY A 156 5.38 -4.93 -6.13
N THR A 157 4.40 -4.18 -5.59
CA THR A 157 3.68 -4.57 -4.36
C THR A 157 2.79 -5.80 -4.54
N LYS A 158 2.36 -6.12 -5.74
CA LYS A 158 1.48 -7.27 -6.04
C LYS A 158 2.28 -8.48 -6.53
N PHE A 159 3.23 -8.27 -7.43
CA PHE A 159 4.04 -9.36 -7.99
C PHE A 159 5.22 -9.75 -7.10
N GLY A 160 5.69 -8.85 -6.21
CA GLY A 160 6.68 -9.18 -5.18
C GLY A 160 6.25 -10.35 -4.29
N PRO A 161 5.07 -10.30 -3.65
CA PRO A 161 4.53 -11.42 -2.90
C PRO A 161 4.37 -12.71 -3.70
N ALA A 162 3.91 -12.61 -4.96
CA ALA A 162 3.77 -13.77 -5.83
C ALA A 162 5.13 -14.47 -6.03
N LEU A 163 6.16 -13.69 -6.37
CA LEU A 163 7.52 -14.21 -6.56
C LEU A 163 8.11 -14.74 -5.25
N GLY A 164 7.93 -14.00 -4.14
CA GLY A 164 8.45 -14.37 -2.82
C GLY A 164 7.87 -15.68 -2.31
N ILE A 165 6.56 -15.87 -2.44
CA ILE A 165 5.89 -17.11 -2.03
C ILE A 165 6.26 -18.25 -2.98
N PHE A 166 6.30 -18.00 -4.30
CA PHE A 166 6.65 -19.03 -5.28
C PHE A 166 8.07 -19.54 -5.09
N ALA A 167 9.05 -18.65 -5.21
CA ALA A 167 10.45 -19.03 -5.08
C ALA A 167 10.78 -19.46 -3.64
N GLY A 168 10.32 -18.70 -2.64
CA GLY A 168 10.52 -19.00 -1.23
C GLY A 168 9.92 -20.35 -0.85
N GLY A 169 8.68 -20.64 -1.23
CA GLY A 169 8.02 -21.91 -0.91
C GLY A 169 8.73 -23.13 -1.48
N ILE A 170 9.17 -23.05 -2.74
CA ILE A 170 9.93 -24.15 -3.39
C ILE A 170 11.31 -24.32 -2.75
N LEU A 171 12.05 -23.21 -2.62
CA LEU A 171 13.43 -23.26 -2.12
C LEU A 171 13.47 -23.62 -0.63
N MET A 172 12.60 -23.04 0.19
CA MET A 172 12.53 -23.35 1.63
C MET A 172 12.04 -24.77 1.88
N GLY A 173 11.13 -25.31 1.06
CA GLY A 173 10.69 -26.71 1.14
C GLY A 173 11.79 -27.70 0.83
N ARG A 174 12.79 -27.31 0.01
CA ARG A 174 13.91 -28.16 -0.40
C ARG A 174 15.17 -28.00 0.45
N TYR A 175 15.49 -26.77 0.81
CA TYR A 175 16.77 -26.42 1.46
C TYR A 175 16.61 -25.93 2.90
N GLY A 176 15.37 -25.86 3.39
CA GLY A 176 15.05 -25.21 4.67
C GLY A 176 14.99 -23.68 4.55
N TRP A 177 14.42 -23.04 5.56
CA TRP A 177 14.18 -21.58 5.54
C TRP A 177 15.44 -20.76 5.86
N ARG A 178 16.36 -21.28 6.68
CA ARG A 178 17.56 -20.54 7.15
C ARG A 178 18.48 -20.08 6.02
N PRO A 179 18.97 -20.98 5.12
CA PRO A 179 19.84 -20.56 4.02
C PRO A 179 19.17 -19.58 3.08
N ILE A 180 17.84 -19.70 2.90
CA ILE A 180 17.10 -18.82 1.98
C ILE A 180 17.04 -17.40 2.52
N PHE A 181 16.82 -17.17 3.83
CA PHE A 181 16.91 -15.84 4.43
C PHE A 181 18.31 -15.25 4.32
N MET A 182 19.36 -16.03 4.55
CA MET A 182 20.75 -15.58 4.41
C MET A 182 21.04 -15.14 2.98
N VAL A 183 20.72 -15.99 2.00
CA VAL A 183 20.94 -15.69 0.58
C VAL A 183 20.13 -14.47 0.15
N LEU A 184 18.84 -14.42 0.50
CA LEU A 184 17.95 -13.32 0.14
C LEU A 184 18.48 -11.99 0.68
N GLY A 185 18.81 -11.91 1.96
CA GLY A 185 19.32 -10.68 2.57
C GLY A 185 20.69 -10.26 2.00
N LEU A 186 21.62 -11.21 1.82
CA LEU A 186 22.95 -10.90 1.25
C LEU A 186 22.85 -10.50 -0.24
N CYS A 187 22.05 -11.21 -1.04
CA CYS A 187 21.85 -10.86 -2.45
C CYS A 187 21.15 -9.51 -2.61
N SER A 188 20.25 -9.15 -1.72
CA SER A 188 19.61 -7.83 -1.73
C SER A 188 20.61 -6.69 -1.60
N LEU A 189 21.71 -6.87 -0.86
CA LEU A 189 22.76 -5.85 -0.74
C LEU A 189 23.43 -5.49 -2.08
N LEU A 190 23.35 -6.36 -3.10
CA LEU A 190 23.82 -6.06 -4.45
C LEU A 190 23.04 -4.90 -5.12
N TRP A 191 21.93 -4.49 -4.56
CA TRP A 191 21.20 -3.31 -5.00
C TRP A 191 21.92 -1.98 -4.66
N LEU A 192 22.73 -1.96 -3.60
CA LEU A 192 23.39 -0.73 -3.11
C LEU A 192 24.42 -0.15 -4.10
N PRO A 193 25.32 -0.92 -4.75
CA PRO A 193 26.27 -0.36 -5.69
C PRO A 193 25.63 0.41 -6.87
N PRO A 194 24.63 -0.14 -7.61
CA PRO A 194 23.96 0.62 -8.65
C PRO A 194 23.15 1.80 -8.08
N TRP A 195 22.61 1.72 -6.87
CA TRP A 195 21.99 2.86 -6.21
C TRP A 195 22.94 4.05 -6.06
N PHE A 196 24.15 3.82 -5.52
CA PHE A 196 25.14 4.87 -5.38
C PHE A 196 25.68 5.39 -6.71
N LYS A 197 25.66 4.58 -7.77
CA LYS A 197 26.09 4.97 -9.11
C LYS A 197 25.07 5.88 -9.78
N TRP A 198 23.77 5.57 -9.71
CA TRP A 198 22.73 6.28 -10.46
C TRP A 198 22.04 7.38 -9.67
N MET A 199 22.01 7.30 -8.34
CA MET A 199 21.41 8.35 -7.52
C MET A 199 22.36 9.55 -7.37
N PRO A 200 22.02 10.74 -7.91
CA PRO A 200 22.88 11.92 -7.87
C PRO A 200 23.24 12.35 -6.45
N ARG A 201 24.44 12.96 -6.30
CA ARG A 201 24.89 13.63 -5.09
C ARG A 201 24.23 15.01 -5.03
N GLY A 202 23.25 15.22 -4.17
CA GLY A 202 22.64 16.52 -3.95
C GLY A 202 21.34 16.75 -4.73
N HIS A 203 20.26 16.18 -4.27
CA HIS A 203 18.94 16.74 -4.50
C HIS A 203 18.58 17.58 -3.27
N ALA A 204 18.91 18.87 -3.33
CA ALA A 204 18.27 19.85 -2.48
C ALA A 204 16.76 19.73 -2.75
N ALA A 205 15.96 19.64 -1.68
CA ALA A 205 14.53 19.69 -1.79
C ALA A 205 14.13 20.91 -2.64
N ALA A 206 13.43 20.67 -3.73
CA ALA A 206 12.63 21.73 -4.30
C ALA A 206 11.68 22.16 -3.18
N GLN A 207 11.90 23.36 -2.64
CA GLN A 207 10.95 24.00 -1.74
C GLN A 207 9.72 24.29 -2.59
N THR A 208 8.80 23.32 -2.60
CA THR A 208 7.44 23.66 -3.01
C THR A 208 6.95 24.68 -2.02
N THR A 209 6.74 25.92 -2.50
CA THR A 209 5.96 26.94 -1.81
C THR A 209 4.62 26.30 -1.47
N GLN A 210 4.49 25.83 -0.24
CA GLN A 210 3.27 25.24 0.27
C GLN A 210 2.25 26.36 0.40
N SER A 211 1.33 26.47 -0.55
CA SER A 211 0.03 27.06 -0.25
C SER A 211 -0.53 26.33 0.98
N ARG A 212 -1.02 27.08 1.94
CA ARG A 212 -1.57 26.55 3.20
C ARG A 212 -2.75 25.63 2.89
N GLY A 213 -2.48 24.36 2.66
CA GLY A 213 -3.52 23.34 2.51
C GLY A 213 -4.23 23.07 3.86
N PRO A 214 -5.38 22.39 3.84
CA PRO A 214 -6.19 22.16 5.02
C PRO A 214 -5.41 21.47 6.14
N SER A 215 -5.82 21.68 7.37
CA SER A 215 -5.30 20.99 8.56
C SER A 215 -5.79 19.54 8.62
N PHE A 216 -5.13 18.70 9.41
CA PHE A 216 -5.62 17.33 9.65
C PHE A 216 -7.01 17.31 10.30
N ALA A 217 -7.33 18.29 11.16
CA ALA A 217 -8.65 18.41 11.78
C ALA A 217 -9.75 18.67 10.73
N GLU A 218 -9.48 19.57 9.77
CA GLU A 218 -10.41 19.83 8.67
C GLU A 218 -10.61 18.60 7.76
N ILE A 219 -9.57 17.80 7.53
CA ILE A 219 -9.69 16.54 6.80
C ILE A 219 -10.54 15.53 7.61
N CYS A 220 -10.26 15.38 8.91
CA CYS A 220 -11.02 14.47 9.79
C CYS A 220 -12.48 14.89 10.00
N SER A 221 -12.83 16.16 9.79
CA SER A 221 -14.21 16.63 9.81
C SER A 221 -15.03 16.20 8.59
N GLN A 222 -14.35 15.77 7.51
CA GLN A 222 -15.02 15.29 6.30
C GLN A 222 -15.48 13.84 6.47
N ARG A 223 -16.75 13.60 6.27
CA ARG A 223 -17.35 12.25 6.30
C ARG A 223 -16.69 11.29 5.30
N GLN A 224 -16.31 11.80 4.12
CA GLN A 224 -15.64 11.05 3.07
C GLN A 224 -14.24 10.58 3.51
N ALA A 225 -13.55 11.31 4.41
CA ALA A 225 -12.25 10.89 4.94
C ALA A 225 -12.38 9.59 5.73
N TRP A 226 -13.37 9.49 6.59
CA TRP A 226 -13.64 8.26 7.34
C TRP A 226 -14.08 7.11 6.45
N ALA A 227 -14.86 7.37 5.39
CA ALA A 227 -15.21 6.36 4.41
C ALA A 227 -13.96 5.76 3.77
N THR A 228 -13.01 6.61 3.33
CA THR A 228 -11.78 6.15 2.69
C THR A 228 -10.81 5.50 3.67
N ILE A 229 -10.73 5.99 4.91
CA ILE A 229 -9.89 5.41 5.98
C ILE A 229 -10.39 4.00 6.36
N ILE A 230 -11.68 3.88 6.71
CA ILE A 230 -12.27 2.60 7.14
C ILE A 230 -12.24 1.59 5.99
N GLY A 231 -12.62 2.02 4.78
CA GLY A 231 -12.59 1.15 3.61
C GLY A 231 -11.19 0.66 3.25
N HIS A 232 -10.18 1.55 3.32
CA HIS A 232 -8.79 1.18 3.08
C HIS A 232 -8.24 0.27 4.19
N PHE A 233 -8.52 0.57 5.47
CA PHE A 233 -8.18 -0.32 6.58
C PHE A 233 -8.74 -1.73 6.36
N SER A 234 -10.01 -1.83 5.96
CA SER A 234 -10.68 -3.12 5.74
C SER A 234 -10.10 -3.89 4.55
N GLY A 235 -9.77 -3.19 3.45
CA GLY A 235 -9.05 -3.79 2.34
C GLY A 235 -7.65 -4.25 2.74
N ASN A 236 -6.92 -3.43 3.48
CA ASN A 236 -5.61 -3.78 4.01
C ASN A 236 -5.67 -4.95 5.01
N TYR A 237 -6.75 -5.08 5.77
CA TYR A 237 -6.93 -6.22 6.67
C TYR A 237 -6.94 -7.55 5.90
N LEU A 238 -7.70 -7.64 4.83
CA LEU A 238 -7.69 -8.81 3.94
C LEU A 238 -6.32 -9.02 3.28
N TRP A 239 -5.71 -7.93 2.78
CA TRP A 239 -4.39 -8.00 2.14
C TRP A 239 -3.33 -8.55 3.09
N TYR A 240 -3.24 -8.00 4.31
CA TYR A 240 -2.27 -8.44 5.30
C TYR A 240 -2.61 -9.82 5.88
N PHE A 241 -3.88 -10.16 5.99
CA PHE A 241 -4.29 -11.53 6.33
C PHE A 241 -3.77 -12.54 5.30
N LEU A 242 -3.96 -12.28 4.01
CA LEU A 242 -3.46 -13.15 2.94
C LEU A 242 -1.92 -13.19 2.91
N ILE A 243 -1.25 -12.04 2.97
CA ILE A 243 0.22 -11.99 2.97
C ILE A 243 0.83 -12.77 4.14
N THR A 244 0.21 -12.73 5.31
CA THR A 244 0.82 -13.29 6.53
C THR A 244 0.39 -14.71 6.83
N TRP A 245 -0.85 -15.07 6.59
CA TRP A 245 -1.41 -16.35 7.03
C TRP A 245 -1.80 -17.32 5.92
N LEU A 246 -1.89 -16.88 4.66
CA LEU A 246 -2.24 -17.78 3.55
C LEU A 246 -1.27 -18.99 3.45
N PRO A 247 0.06 -18.82 3.52
CA PRO A 247 0.97 -19.98 3.50
C PRO A 247 0.70 -20.98 4.63
N SER A 248 0.56 -20.49 5.86
CA SER A 248 0.25 -21.36 7.02
C SER A 248 -1.11 -22.05 6.88
N TYR A 249 -2.14 -21.35 6.40
CA TYR A 249 -3.44 -21.94 6.13
C TYR A 249 -3.37 -23.06 5.09
N LEU A 250 -2.66 -22.85 3.98
CA LEU A 250 -2.54 -23.85 2.93
C LEU A 250 -1.80 -25.10 3.41
N VAL A 251 -0.72 -24.94 4.19
CA VAL A 251 0.07 -26.05 4.70
C VAL A 251 -0.59 -26.72 5.91
N GLN A 252 -0.89 -25.95 6.96
CA GLN A 252 -1.39 -26.48 8.24
C GLN A 252 -2.90 -26.71 8.24
N GLY A 253 -3.66 -25.83 7.60
CA GLY A 253 -5.12 -25.92 7.55
C GLY A 253 -5.65 -26.83 6.45
N ARG A 254 -4.93 -26.92 5.31
CA ARG A 254 -5.33 -27.75 4.15
C ARG A 254 -4.43 -28.95 3.88
N GLY A 255 -3.32 -29.08 4.58
CA GLY A 255 -2.38 -30.19 4.41
C GLY A 255 -1.61 -30.16 3.08
N PHE A 256 -1.48 -29.00 2.44
CA PHE A 256 -0.73 -28.89 1.19
C PHE A 256 0.77 -28.99 1.45
N SER A 257 1.48 -29.57 0.48
CA SER A 257 2.95 -29.51 0.48
C SER A 257 3.44 -28.06 0.28
N MET A 258 4.67 -27.78 0.68
CA MET A 258 5.30 -26.47 0.46
C MET A 258 5.29 -26.07 -1.02
N SER A 259 5.48 -27.03 -1.94
CA SER A 259 5.41 -26.75 -3.39
C SER A 259 4.00 -26.41 -3.84
N THR A 260 2.99 -27.16 -3.42
CA THR A 260 1.59 -26.84 -3.76
C THR A 260 1.18 -25.47 -3.19
N MET A 261 1.55 -25.19 -1.94
CA MET A 261 1.34 -23.86 -1.31
C MET A 261 2.01 -22.76 -2.13
N ALA A 262 3.23 -22.96 -2.62
CA ALA A 262 3.95 -22.00 -3.43
C ALA A 262 3.20 -21.65 -4.73
N TYR A 263 2.70 -22.66 -5.46
CA TYR A 263 1.91 -22.44 -6.69
C TYR A 263 0.59 -21.73 -6.41
N VAL A 264 -0.17 -22.20 -5.43
CA VAL A 264 -1.49 -21.64 -5.10
C VAL A 264 -1.36 -20.21 -4.56
N GLY A 265 -0.41 -19.98 -3.66
CA GLY A 265 -0.15 -18.67 -3.09
C GLY A 265 0.31 -17.67 -4.15
N ALA A 266 1.26 -18.04 -5.00
CA ALA A 266 1.71 -17.21 -6.11
C ALA A 266 0.56 -16.85 -7.06
N LEU A 267 -0.27 -17.86 -7.43
CA LEU A 267 -1.43 -17.65 -8.30
C LEU A 267 -2.41 -16.64 -7.69
N ALA A 268 -2.69 -16.72 -6.38
CA ALA A 268 -3.58 -15.81 -5.68
C ALA A 268 -3.12 -14.34 -5.81
N PHE A 269 -1.83 -14.07 -5.62
CA PHE A 269 -1.27 -12.72 -5.76
C PHE A 269 -1.16 -12.26 -7.23
N CYS A 270 -0.81 -13.16 -8.15
CA CYS A 270 -0.85 -12.85 -9.59
C CYS A 270 -2.25 -12.50 -10.07
N VAL A 271 -3.25 -13.26 -9.67
CA VAL A 271 -4.67 -12.99 -9.99
C VAL A 271 -5.09 -11.64 -9.43
N THR A 272 -4.75 -11.33 -8.18
CA THR A 272 -5.02 -10.05 -7.56
C THR A 272 -4.38 -8.90 -8.35
N GLY A 273 -3.09 -9.00 -8.65
CA GLY A 273 -2.35 -7.97 -9.38
C GLY A 273 -2.90 -7.75 -10.79
N THR A 274 -3.13 -8.83 -11.54
CA THR A 274 -3.70 -8.76 -12.89
C THR A 274 -5.09 -8.13 -12.88
N THR A 275 -5.97 -8.55 -11.95
CA THR A 275 -7.32 -7.99 -11.83
C THR A 275 -7.27 -6.51 -11.46
N THR A 276 -6.37 -6.09 -10.58
CA THR A 276 -6.19 -4.68 -10.23
C THR A 276 -5.87 -3.84 -11.48
N ILE A 277 -4.92 -4.29 -12.29
CA ILE A 277 -4.52 -3.57 -13.51
C ILE A 277 -5.67 -3.54 -14.53
N VAL A 278 -6.27 -4.69 -14.83
CA VAL A 278 -7.36 -4.81 -15.82
C VAL A 278 -8.55 -3.95 -15.41
N THR A 279 -8.98 -4.04 -14.15
CA THR A 279 -10.12 -3.26 -13.66
C THR A 279 -9.79 -1.76 -13.65
N GLY A 280 -8.55 -1.36 -13.29
CA GLY A 280 -8.11 0.03 -13.36
C GLY A 280 -8.22 0.60 -14.78
N VAL A 281 -7.69 -0.11 -15.77
CA VAL A 281 -7.80 0.28 -17.19
C VAL A 281 -9.26 0.36 -17.66
N LEU A 282 -10.09 -0.61 -17.27
CA LEU A 282 -11.52 -0.60 -17.64
C LEU A 282 -12.26 0.56 -16.99
N ALA A 283 -11.97 0.86 -15.72
CA ALA A 283 -12.55 1.98 -14.99
C ALA A 283 -12.18 3.33 -15.65
N ASP A 284 -10.90 3.52 -16.00
CA ASP A 284 -10.46 4.75 -16.66
C ASP A 284 -11.06 4.90 -18.07
N ARG A 285 -11.17 3.81 -18.83
CA ARG A 285 -11.87 3.82 -20.13
C ARG A 285 -13.35 4.15 -20.00
N ALA A 286 -14.05 3.62 -19.00
CA ALA A 286 -15.45 3.92 -18.76
C ALA A 286 -15.66 5.41 -18.41
N ILE A 287 -14.76 5.99 -17.61
CA ILE A 287 -14.79 7.41 -17.27
C ILE A 287 -14.50 8.27 -18.52
N ALA A 288 -13.51 7.90 -19.32
CA ALA A 288 -13.20 8.57 -20.60
C ALA A 288 -14.37 8.49 -21.61
N ALA A 289 -15.16 7.43 -21.56
CA ALA A 289 -16.40 7.25 -22.35
C ALA A 289 -17.61 8.01 -21.80
N GLY A 290 -17.45 8.83 -20.72
CA GLY A 290 -18.50 9.69 -20.17
C GLY A 290 -19.20 9.18 -18.92
N ALA A 291 -18.80 8.03 -18.35
CA ALA A 291 -19.31 7.60 -17.05
C ALA A 291 -18.77 8.48 -15.93
N THR A 292 -19.59 8.77 -14.92
CA THR A 292 -19.14 9.61 -13.80
C THR A 292 -18.10 8.88 -12.93
N PRO A 293 -17.00 9.55 -12.50
CA PRO A 293 -16.03 8.97 -11.59
C PRO A 293 -16.66 8.38 -10.32
N THR A 294 -17.68 9.05 -9.78
CA THR A 294 -18.44 8.57 -8.63
C THR A 294 -19.04 7.20 -8.88
N LYS A 295 -19.78 7.02 -9.99
CA LYS A 295 -20.44 5.73 -10.31
C LYS A 295 -19.40 4.63 -10.48
N VAL A 296 -18.38 4.86 -11.30
CA VAL A 296 -17.39 3.83 -11.63
C VAL A 296 -16.56 3.44 -10.40
N ARG A 297 -15.89 4.41 -9.78
CA ARG A 297 -14.96 4.14 -8.68
C ARG A 297 -15.65 3.66 -7.42
N LYS A 298 -16.82 4.25 -7.08
CA LYS A 298 -17.62 3.82 -5.94
C LYS A 298 -18.15 2.39 -6.14
N THR A 299 -18.59 2.02 -7.34
CA THR A 299 -18.99 0.64 -7.66
C THR A 299 -17.81 -0.33 -7.50
N CYS A 300 -16.61 0.01 -8.00
CA CYS A 300 -15.44 -0.85 -7.85
C CYS A 300 -15.10 -1.14 -6.38
N VAL A 301 -15.09 -0.12 -5.51
CA VAL A 301 -14.71 -0.34 -4.10
C VAL A 301 -15.81 -1.05 -3.30
N ILE A 302 -17.08 -0.76 -3.53
CA ILE A 302 -18.20 -1.42 -2.85
C ILE A 302 -18.34 -2.87 -3.31
N ALA A 303 -18.44 -3.10 -4.63
CA ALA A 303 -18.58 -4.44 -5.17
C ALA A 303 -17.33 -5.29 -4.88
N GLY A 304 -16.13 -4.70 -5.03
CA GLY A 304 -14.86 -5.38 -4.75
C GLY A 304 -14.79 -5.88 -3.31
N LEU A 305 -15.00 -5.02 -2.30
CA LEU A 305 -15.01 -5.46 -0.90
C LEU A 305 -16.23 -6.34 -0.59
N GLY A 306 -17.42 -5.99 -1.08
CA GLY A 306 -18.62 -6.78 -0.86
C GLY A 306 -18.47 -8.23 -1.35
N LEU A 307 -17.96 -8.44 -2.56
CA LEU A 307 -17.67 -9.77 -3.09
C LEU A 307 -16.49 -10.45 -2.38
N ALA A 308 -15.48 -9.69 -1.93
CA ALA A 308 -14.34 -10.24 -1.19
C ALA A 308 -14.72 -10.82 0.18
N THR A 309 -15.92 -10.50 0.72
CA THR A 309 -16.45 -11.18 1.92
C THR A 309 -16.60 -12.69 1.72
N SER A 310 -16.70 -13.16 0.46
CA SER A 310 -16.68 -14.59 0.11
C SER A 310 -15.41 -15.32 0.57
N VAL A 311 -14.38 -14.61 1.03
CA VAL A 311 -13.18 -15.22 1.61
C VAL A 311 -13.49 -16.18 2.76
N VAL A 312 -14.59 -16.01 3.47
CA VAL A 312 -15.05 -16.96 4.51
C VAL A 312 -15.36 -18.35 3.91
N ALA A 313 -15.84 -18.42 2.68
CA ALA A 313 -16.15 -19.67 2.02
C ALA A 313 -14.90 -20.56 1.83
N VAL A 314 -13.72 -19.95 1.76
CA VAL A 314 -12.43 -20.67 1.69
C VAL A 314 -12.26 -21.65 2.86
N ALA A 315 -12.72 -21.25 4.07
CA ALA A 315 -12.61 -22.09 5.27
C ALA A 315 -13.78 -23.08 5.44
N VAL A 316 -14.94 -22.80 4.84
CA VAL A 316 -16.16 -23.62 5.00
C VAL A 316 -16.20 -24.77 4.00
N VAL A 317 -15.76 -24.53 2.78
CA VAL A 317 -15.81 -25.51 1.69
C VAL A 317 -14.80 -26.65 1.92
N HIS A 318 -15.28 -27.88 1.94
CA HIS A 318 -14.47 -29.05 2.28
C HIS A 318 -13.52 -29.49 1.16
N GLY A 319 -13.92 -29.40 -0.10
CA GLY A 319 -13.10 -29.78 -1.25
C GLY A 319 -11.94 -28.82 -1.52
N SER A 320 -10.72 -29.32 -1.65
CA SER A 320 -9.53 -28.47 -1.90
C SER A 320 -9.68 -27.61 -3.15
N VAL A 321 -10.16 -28.19 -4.27
CA VAL A 321 -10.35 -27.46 -5.53
C VAL A 321 -11.39 -26.35 -5.38
N ALA A 322 -12.54 -26.66 -4.78
CA ALA A 322 -13.61 -25.68 -4.58
C ALA A 322 -13.19 -24.57 -3.60
N SER A 323 -12.45 -24.91 -2.53
CA SER A 323 -11.89 -23.91 -1.62
C SER A 323 -10.88 -22.98 -2.33
N MET A 324 -10.03 -23.53 -3.20
CA MET A 324 -9.09 -22.71 -3.99
C MET A 324 -9.80 -21.85 -5.01
N ALA A 325 -10.91 -22.31 -5.60
CA ALA A 325 -11.76 -21.49 -6.46
C ALA A 325 -12.38 -20.30 -5.68
N CYS A 326 -12.85 -20.54 -4.44
CA CYS A 326 -13.33 -19.45 -3.55
C CYS A 326 -12.20 -18.47 -3.23
N LEU A 327 -10.98 -18.94 -2.98
CA LEU A 327 -9.81 -18.08 -2.76
C LEU A 327 -9.52 -17.21 -3.97
N MET A 328 -9.48 -17.79 -5.17
CA MET A 328 -9.24 -17.04 -6.41
C MET A 328 -10.34 -16.01 -6.65
N PHE A 329 -11.59 -16.36 -6.40
CA PHE A 329 -12.72 -15.43 -6.51
C PHE A 329 -12.58 -14.25 -5.52
N ALA A 330 -12.22 -14.50 -4.26
CA ALA A 330 -11.95 -13.44 -3.29
C ALA A 330 -10.77 -12.56 -3.70
N CYS A 331 -9.72 -13.14 -4.30
CA CYS A 331 -8.56 -12.42 -4.84
C CYS A 331 -8.95 -11.52 -6.05
N ILE A 332 -9.80 -12.02 -6.95
CA ILE A 332 -10.37 -11.21 -8.04
C ILE A 332 -11.17 -10.04 -7.46
N ALA A 333 -12.07 -10.31 -6.54
CA ALA A 333 -12.89 -9.29 -5.89
C ALA A 333 -12.04 -8.22 -5.20
N TYR A 334 -11.00 -8.64 -4.47
CA TYR A 334 -10.05 -7.71 -3.87
C TYR A 334 -9.30 -6.88 -4.93
N GLY A 335 -8.91 -7.48 -6.06
CA GLY A 335 -8.28 -6.76 -7.18
C GLY A 335 -9.18 -5.66 -7.76
N VAL A 336 -10.49 -5.92 -7.86
CA VAL A 336 -11.49 -4.90 -8.24
C VAL A 336 -11.49 -3.72 -7.27
N PHE A 337 -11.51 -3.98 -5.96
CA PHE A 337 -11.39 -2.93 -4.94
C PHE A 337 -10.09 -2.15 -5.07
N ALA A 338 -8.95 -2.87 -5.19
CA ALA A 338 -7.61 -2.29 -5.21
C ALA A 338 -7.39 -1.33 -6.39
N SER A 339 -8.12 -1.49 -7.49
CA SER A 339 -8.01 -0.64 -8.68
C SER A 339 -8.39 0.83 -8.44
N SER A 340 -9.27 1.10 -7.49
CA SER A 340 -9.91 2.42 -7.36
C SER A 340 -9.73 3.09 -5.99
N HIS A 341 -9.30 2.35 -4.96
CA HIS A 341 -9.24 2.84 -3.58
C HIS A 341 -8.28 4.03 -3.37
N TRP A 342 -7.20 4.13 -4.16
CA TRP A 342 -6.28 5.29 -4.09
C TRP A 342 -6.78 6.48 -4.89
N ALA A 343 -7.49 6.24 -6.00
CA ALA A 343 -7.96 7.32 -6.85
C ALA A 343 -9.08 8.15 -6.21
N ILE A 344 -9.89 7.52 -5.35
CA ILE A 344 -10.99 8.21 -4.65
C ILE A 344 -10.47 9.34 -3.75
N PRO A 345 -9.57 9.10 -2.77
CA PRO A 345 -9.06 10.17 -1.91
C PRO A 345 -8.28 11.23 -2.67
N GLN A 346 -7.56 10.87 -3.72
CA GLN A 346 -6.85 11.83 -4.57
C GLN A 346 -7.80 12.79 -5.28
N THR A 347 -8.94 12.27 -5.77
CA THR A 347 -9.98 13.10 -6.41
C THR A 347 -10.67 14.00 -5.40
N ILE A 348 -11.10 13.45 -4.24
CA ILE A 348 -11.85 14.20 -3.22
C ILE A 348 -10.98 15.27 -2.57
N ALA A 349 -9.74 14.93 -2.22
CA ALA A 349 -8.83 15.87 -1.56
C ALA A 349 -8.38 17.01 -2.47
N GLY A 350 -8.31 16.77 -3.78
CA GLY A 350 -7.76 17.73 -4.74
C GLY A 350 -6.27 18.01 -4.53
N PRO A 351 -5.64 18.83 -5.35
CA PRO A 351 -4.19 19.06 -5.31
C PRO A 351 -3.68 19.63 -3.97
N LEU A 352 -4.49 20.42 -3.25
CA LEU A 352 -4.10 21.10 -2.01
C LEU A 352 -4.04 20.15 -0.80
N ALA A 353 -4.84 19.10 -0.78
CA ALA A 353 -5.00 18.21 0.37
C ALA A 353 -4.59 16.77 0.10
N ALA A 354 -4.37 16.37 -1.16
CA ALA A 354 -4.12 14.98 -1.55
C ALA A 354 -2.99 14.32 -0.74
N GLY A 355 -1.88 15.00 -0.54
CA GLY A 355 -0.75 14.46 0.23
C GLY A 355 -1.08 14.22 1.71
N LYS A 356 -1.73 15.18 2.37
CA LYS A 356 -2.12 15.05 3.79
C LYS A 356 -3.21 13.99 3.98
N TRP A 357 -4.21 13.99 3.09
CA TRP A 357 -5.32 13.02 3.15
C TRP A 357 -4.83 11.59 2.93
N THR A 358 -4.09 11.34 1.85
CA THR A 358 -3.57 10.01 1.55
C THR A 358 -2.55 9.54 2.59
N GLY A 359 -1.74 10.45 3.15
CA GLY A 359 -0.82 10.15 4.24
C GLY A 359 -1.55 9.70 5.51
N LEU A 360 -2.58 10.46 5.95
CA LEU A 360 -3.41 10.12 7.10
C LEU A 360 -4.15 8.78 6.88
N GLN A 361 -4.78 8.64 5.72
CA GLN A 361 -5.48 7.41 5.33
C GLN A 361 -4.55 6.20 5.35
N ASN A 362 -3.35 6.32 4.76
CA ASN A 362 -2.39 5.23 4.72
C ASN A 362 -1.85 4.86 6.11
N CYS A 363 -1.58 5.86 6.95
CA CYS A 363 -1.14 5.64 8.32
C CYS A 363 -2.16 4.81 9.12
N LEU A 364 -3.43 5.22 9.10
CA LEU A 364 -4.50 4.52 9.82
C LEU A 364 -4.82 3.15 9.19
N ALA A 365 -4.79 3.05 7.86
CA ALA A 365 -5.03 1.79 7.16
C ALA A 365 -3.93 0.75 7.40
N ASN A 366 -2.68 1.16 7.63
CA ASN A 366 -1.58 0.24 7.95
C ASN A 366 -1.69 -0.37 9.36
N LEU A 367 -2.52 0.17 10.26
CA LEU A 367 -2.85 -0.50 11.53
C LEU A 367 -3.49 -1.88 11.31
N ALA A 368 -4.10 -2.12 10.15
CA ALA A 368 -4.56 -3.44 9.74
C ALA A 368 -3.41 -4.46 9.67
N GLY A 369 -2.19 -4.04 9.35
CA GLY A 369 -0.99 -4.88 9.37
C GLY A 369 -0.57 -5.31 10.78
N VAL A 370 -0.92 -4.51 11.80
CA VAL A 370 -0.78 -4.90 13.20
C VAL A 370 -1.92 -5.85 13.61
N ALA A 371 -3.16 -5.49 13.29
CA ALA A 371 -4.34 -6.20 13.75
C ALA A 371 -4.53 -7.57 13.08
N ALA A 372 -4.44 -7.67 11.74
CA ALA A 372 -4.80 -8.87 11.02
C ALA A 372 -3.93 -10.09 11.41
N PRO A 373 -2.58 -10.01 11.46
CA PRO A 373 -1.77 -11.16 11.86
C PRO A 373 -1.97 -11.55 13.33
N ALA A 374 -2.05 -10.58 14.23
CA ALA A 374 -2.20 -10.83 15.66
C ALA A 374 -3.56 -11.46 15.99
N VAL A 375 -4.66 -10.89 15.47
CA VAL A 375 -6.02 -11.39 15.67
C VAL A 375 -6.18 -12.80 15.08
N THR A 376 -5.59 -13.03 13.89
CA THR A 376 -5.62 -14.36 13.26
C THR A 376 -4.88 -15.41 14.12
N GLY A 377 -3.68 -15.09 14.58
CA GLY A 377 -2.90 -15.99 15.44
C GLY A 377 -3.64 -16.33 16.72
N PHE A 378 -4.23 -15.34 17.39
CA PHE A 378 -5.03 -15.53 18.59
C PHE A 378 -6.29 -16.39 18.31
N ALA A 379 -7.01 -16.12 17.22
CA ALA A 379 -8.20 -16.86 16.85
C ALA A 379 -7.88 -18.34 16.59
N VAL A 380 -6.80 -18.61 15.84
CA VAL A 380 -6.37 -19.98 15.54
C VAL A 380 -5.91 -20.72 16.80
N GLU A 381 -5.17 -20.05 17.69
CA GLU A 381 -4.71 -20.65 18.95
C GLU A 381 -5.87 -21.03 19.88
N ARG A 382 -6.88 -20.15 19.98
CA ARG A 382 -8.04 -20.35 20.86
C ARG A 382 -9.02 -21.40 20.35
N THR A 383 -9.14 -21.52 19.04
CA THR A 383 -10.20 -22.36 18.42
C THR A 383 -9.67 -23.64 17.77
N GLY A 384 -8.36 -23.71 17.50
CA GLY A 384 -7.74 -24.79 16.74
C GLY A 384 -8.04 -24.75 15.24
N HIS A 385 -8.81 -23.75 14.75
CA HIS A 385 -9.31 -23.70 13.39
C HIS A 385 -9.16 -22.34 12.74
N PHE A 386 -8.84 -22.29 11.45
CA PHE A 386 -8.74 -21.04 10.68
C PHE A 386 -10.11 -20.40 10.37
N PHE A 387 -11.22 -21.10 10.57
CA PHE A 387 -12.56 -20.58 10.26
C PHE A 387 -12.81 -19.19 10.85
N TRP A 388 -12.55 -19.01 12.14
CA TRP A 388 -12.77 -17.72 12.82
C TRP A 388 -11.89 -16.60 12.30
N ALA A 389 -10.67 -16.92 11.86
CA ALA A 389 -9.79 -15.93 11.23
C ALA A 389 -10.38 -15.42 9.91
N PHE A 390 -10.91 -16.33 9.07
CA PHE A 390 -11.61 -15.96 7.83
C PHE A 390 -12.93 -15.23 8.10
N ALA A 391 -13.69 -15.64 9.10
CA ALA A 391 -14.96 -15.00 9.48
C ALA A 391 -14.75 -13.56 9.97
N ILE A 392 -13.75 -13.34 10.84
CA ILE A 392 -13.39 -11.99 11.30
C ILE A 392 -12.92 -11.14 10.13
N CYS A 393 -12.06 -11.68 9.25
CA CYS A 393 -11.60 -10.98 8.06
C CYS A 393 -12.79 -10.58 7.17
N SER A 394 -13.71 -11.49 6.91
CA SER A 394 -14.93 -11.24 6.13
C SER A 394 -15.81 -10.15 6.77
N ALA A 395 -15.99 -10.17 8.09
CA ALA A 395 -16.76 -9.14 8.82
C ALA A 395 -16.11 -7.75 8.71
N VAL A 396 -14.79 -7.66 8.85
CA VAL A 396 -14.04 -6.40 8.69
C VAL A 396 -14.17 -5.86 7.26
N VAL A 397 -14.04 -6.74 6.26
CA VAL A 397 -14.18 -6.38 4.83
C VAL A 397 -15.58 -5.91 4.52
N LEU A 398 -16.61 -6.55 5.09
CA LEU A 398 -18.01 -6.10 4.97
C LEU A 398 -18.22 -4.71 5.58
N GLY A 399 -17.62 -4.45 6.75
CA GLY A 399 -17.61 -3.12 7.36
C GLY A 399 -17.01 -2.04 6.45
N GLY A 400 -15.94 -2.38 5.73
CA GLY A 400 -15.33 -1.50 4.72
C GLY A 400 -16.24 -1.23 3.52
N ALA A 401 -16.91 -2.28 3.00
CA ALA A 401 -17.89 -2.13 1.94
C ALA A 401 -19.05 -1.22 2.37
N ALA A 402 -19.57 -1.41 3.60
CA ALA A 402 -20.58 -0.58 4.20
C ALA A 402 -20.13 0.88 4.38
N ALA A 403 -18.89 1.11 4.82
CA ALA A 403 -18.34 2.46 4.93
C ALA A 403 -18.31 3.18 3.58
N TYR A 404 -17.87 2.51 2.51
CA TYR A 404 -17.92 3.10 1.16
C TYR A 404 -19.36 3.30 0.67
N ALA A 405 -20.27 2.38 0.97
CA ALA A 405 -21.68 2.51 0.54
C ALA A 405 -22.39 3.69 1.21
N PHE A 406 -22.24 3.82 2.53
CA PHE A 406 -23.05 4.74 3.33
C PHE A 406 -22.33 6.04 3.71
N LEU A 407 -20.99 6.03 3.87
CA LEU A 407 -20.23 7.22 4.26
C LEU A 407 -19.61 7.96 3.08
N LEU A 408 -19.28 7.29 1.97
CA LEU A 408 -18.71 7.91 0.79
C LEU A 408 -19.81 8.61 -0.01
N GLY A 409 -19.79 9.92 -0.06
CA GLY A 409 -20.63 10.74 -0.91
C GLY A 409 -20.21 10.70 -2.38
N PRO A 410 -20.50 11.76 -3.16
CA PRO A 410 -19.94 11.95 -4.50
C PRO A 410 -18.41 11.99 -4.47
N VAL A 411 -17.77 11.42 -5.49
CA VAL A 411 -16.31 11.47 -5.67
C VAL A 411 -15.97 12.73 -6.46
N GLU A 412 -16.03 13.84 -5.76
CA GLU A 412 -15.81 15.20 -6.29
C GLU A 412 -14.88 15.97 -5.33
N PRO A 413 -14.09 16.94 -5.85
CA PRO A 413 -13.18 17.70 -5.01
C PRO A 413 -13.91 18.48 -3.91
N VAL A 414 -13.41 18.36 -2.67
CA VAL A 414 -13.87 19.18 -1.54
C VAL A 414 -13.37 20.62 -1.73
N GLN A 415 -14.25 21.59 -1.53
CA GLN A 415 -13.86 23.00 -1.50
C GLN A 415 -13.23 23.34 -0.14
N TRP A 416 -11.91 23.55 -0.14
CA TRP A 416 -11.15 23.91 1.04
C TRP A 416 -11.14 25.45 1.20
N GLY A 417 -11.61 25.97 2.34
CA GLY A 417 -11.40 27.36 2.73
C GLY A 417 -12.33 28.39 2.10
N SER A 418 -13.59 28.45 2.53
CA SER A 418 -14.48 29.60 2.32
C SER A 418 -14.79 30.31 3.65
N GLN A 419 -13.81 30.45 4.54
CA GLN A 419 -14.03 31.20 5.80
C GLN A 419 -13.55 32.66 5.75
N GLU A 420 -12.92 33.13 4.66
CA GLU A 420 -12.49 34.54 4.54
C GLU A 420 -13.60 35.50 4.11
N GLY A 421 -14.79 35.01 3.73
CA GLY A 421 -15.91 35.85 3.28
C GLY A 421 -16.85 36.39 4.37
N LYS A 422 -16.68 35.97 5.64
CA LYS A 422 -17.64 36.40 6.71
C LYS A 422 -17.16 37.56 7.57
N SER A 423 -15.93 38.04 7.42
CA SER A 423 -15.44 39.19 8.20
C SER A 423 -15.52 40.55 7.48
N SER A 424 -15.76 40.58 6.16
CA SER A 424 -15.87 41.82 5.42
C SER A 424 -17.30 42.43 5.35
N ASP A 425 -18.31 41.61 5.68
CA ASP A 425 -19.72 42.12 5.62
C ASP A 425 -20.20 42.76 6.94
N SER A 426 -19.43 42.63 8.03
CA SER A 426 -19.72 43.31 9.30
C SER A 426 -19.14 44.73 9.37
N THR A 427 -18.13 45.05 8.57
CA THR A 427 -17.51 46.38 8.52
C THR A 427 -18.20 47.30 7.54
N SER A 428 -18.88 46.80 6.51
CA SER A 428 -19.62 47.66 5.57
C SER A 428 -20.96 48.13 6.13
N LYS A 429 -21.59 47.42 7.08
CA LYS A 429 -22.82 47.86 7.73
C LYS A 429 -22.61 48.88 8.87
N SER A 430 -21.38 48.98 9.41
CA SER A 430 -21.07 50.00 10.43
C SER A 430 -20.74 51.37 9.83
N ALA A 431 -20.28 51.43 8.57
CA ALA A 431 -19.96 52.69 7.89
C ALA A 431 -21.19 53.40 7.29
N ALA A 432 -22.30 52.68 7.10
CA ALA A 432 -23.53 53.27 6.53
C ALA A 432 -24.48 53.93 7.55
N MET A 433 -24.20 53.78 8.87
CA MET A 433 -25.04 54.40 9.93
C MET A 433 -24.52 55.70 10.55
N THR A 434 -23.36 56.20 10.10
CA THR A 434 -22.75 57.43 10.69
C THR A 434 -22.81 58.67 9.76
N GLY A 435 -23.54 58.58 8.67
CA GLY A 435 -23.60 59.65 7.63
C GLY A 435 -24.91 60.41 7.50
N GLN A 436 -25.78 60.48 8.52
CA GLN A 436 -26.97 61.33 8.48
C GLN A 436 -27.27 61.99 9.84
N ARG A 437 -26.54 63.10 10.11
CA ARG A 437 -26.96 64.25 10.92
C ARG A 437 -25.89 65.32 10.77
N ILE A 438 -26.18 66.34 9.97
CA ILE A 438 -25.95 67.77 10.22
C ILE A 438 -26.43 68.52 8.97
N ILE A 439 -27.40 69.43 9.26
CA ILE A 439 -28.08 70.48 8.53
C ILE A 439 -29.30 70.10 7.75
#